data_c83e9dd85279db456738f93412d342d7
#
_entry.id   c83e9dd85279db456738f93412d342d7
#
_cell.length_a   1.000
_cell.length_b   1.000
_cell.length_c   1.000
_cell.angle_alpha   90.00
_cell.angle_beta   90.00
_cell.angle_gamma   90.00
#
_symmetry.space_group_name_H-M   'P 1'
#
loop_
_entity.id
_entity.type
_entity.pdbx_description
1 polymer ?
#
loop_
_entity_poly.entity_id
_entity_poly.type
_entity_poly.pdbx_seq_one_letter_code
_entity_poly.pdbx_strand_id
1 'polypeptide(L)'
;MDFGLSQEQQMLAESVTRLLRELSPLDHVRQVAEAGSAVSAQSQAALAELGLPGLVVPEAHGGLGMGLLDATVVATALGEAVAPVPFAARNVMAPLALIAAGSEAQQAQWLPRIAAGEVRFGVGVN
;
A
#
# COMPACT_ATOMS: atom_id res chain seq x y z
N MET A 1 9.61 -15.64 -23.69
CA MET A 1 9.59 -14.50 -22.74
C MET A 1 8.14 -14.24 -22.36
N ASP A 2 7.82 -14.40 -21.11
CA ASP A 2 6.46 -14.19 -20.62
C ASP A 2 6.37 -12.76 -20.06
N PHE A 3 5.48 -11.95 -20.60
CA PHE A 3 5.20 -10.59 -20.15
C PHE A 3 3.96 -10.51 -19.25
N GLY A 4 3.36 -11.66 -18.92
CA GLY A 4 2.22 -11.72 -18.02
C GLY A 4 2.62 -11.56 -16.55
N LEU A 5 1.62 -11.37 -15.69
CA LEU A 5 1.81 -11.40 -14.25
C LEU A 5 2.19 -12.81 -13.80
N SER A 6 3.10 -12.91 -12.82
CA SER A 6 3.38 -14.17 -12.16
C SER A 6 2.14 -14.70 -11.42
N GLN A 7 2.14 -15.97 -11.08
CA GLN A 7 1.05 -16.56 -10.30
C GLN A 7 0.88 -15.86 -8.95
N GLU A 8 1.97 -15.48 -8.29
CA GLU A 8 1.95 -14.74 -7.03
C GLU A 8 1.35 -13.35 -7.18
N GLN A 9 1.69 -12.64 -8.27
CA GLN A 9 1.12 -11.34 -8.58
C GLN A 9 -0.37 -11.42 -8.90
N GLN A 10 -0.81 -12.46 -9.61
CA GLN A 10 -2.23 -12.70 -9.85
C GLN A 10 -2.99 -12.97 -8.56
N MET A 11 -2.45 -13.80 -7.67
CA MET A 11 -3.05 -14.08 -6.35
C MET A 11 -3.11 -12.83 -5.48
N LEU A 12 -2.10 -11.98 -5.53
CA LEU A 12 -2.08 -10.69 -4.83
C LEU A 12 -3.19 -9.76 -5.34
N ALA A 13 -3.30 -9.61 -6.66
CA ALA A 13 -4.34 -8.80 -7.30
C ALA A 13 -5.75 -9.30 -6.93
N GLU A 14 -5.98 -10.61 -6.99
CA GLU A 14 -7.26 -11.22 -6.63
C GLU A 14 -7.62 -11.01 -5.16
N SER A 15 -6.64 -11.14 -4.26
CA SER A 15 -6.84 -10.94 -2.82
C SER A 15 -7.24 -9.50 -2.51
N VAL A 16 -6.54 -8.52 -3.09
CA VAL A 16 -6.85 -7.10 -2.92
C VAL A 16 -8.21 -6.77 -3.52
N THR A 17 -8.50 -7.25 -4.73
CA THR A 17 -9.77 -7.02 -5.41
C THR A 17 -10.95 -7.57 -4.62
N ARG A 18 -10.83 -8.79 -4.10
CA ARG A 18 -11.86 -9.42 -3.26
C ARG A 18 -12.12 -8.63 -2.00
N LEU A 19 -11.05 -8.25 -1.29
CA LEU A 19 -11.15 -7.44 -0.08
C LEU A 19 -11.88 -6.12 -0.33
N LEU A 20 -11.54 -5.43 -1.41
CA LEU A 20 -12.14 -4.15 -1.76
C LEU A 20 -13.62 -4.26 -2.17
N ARG A 21 -14.01 -5.35 -2.82
CA ARG A 21 -15.44 -5.62 -3.13
C ARG A 21 -16.28 -5.73 -1.87
N GLU A 22 -15.74 -6.33 -0.83
CA GLU A 22 -16.44 -6.53 0.44
C GLU A 22 -16.47 -5.26 1.31
N LEU A 23 -15.34 -4.54 1.39
CA LEU A 23 -15.13 -3.47 2.36
C LEU A 23 -15.25 -2.06 1.77
N SER A 24 -15.09 -1.91 0.47
CA SER A 24 -15.08 -0.60 -0.19
C SER A 24 -15.93 -0.58 -1.48
N PRO A 25 -17.23 -0.96 -1.40
CA PRO A 25 -18.12 -0.74 -2.53
C PRO A 25 -18.28 0.75 -2.81
N LEU A 26 -18.70 1.12 -4.01
CA LEU A 26 -18.83 2.52 -4.44
C LEU A 26 -19.66 3.38 -3.49
N ASP A 27 -20.68 2.81 -2.86
CA ASP A 27 -21.50 3.55 -1.88
C ASP A 27 -20.68 3.92 -0.63
N HIS A 28 -19.80 3.04 -0.17
CA HIS A 28 -18.85 3.37 0.91
C HIS A 28 -17.86 4.47 0.48
N VAL A 29 -17.35 4.41 -0.74
CA VAL A 29 -16.45 5.45 -1.28
C VAL A 29 -17.15 6.81 -1.32
N ARG A 30 -18.41 6.85 -1.77
CA ARG A 30 -19.23 8.08 -1.77
C ARG A 30 -19.46 8.62 -0.37
N GLN A 31 -19.79 7.77 0.60
CA GLN A 31 -19.95 8.17 2.00
C GLN A 31 -18.68 8.78 2.59
N VAL A 32 -17.51 8.20 2.30
CA VAL A 32 -16.21 8.73 2.74
C VAL A 32 -15.97 10.12 2.13
N ALA A 33 -16.28 10.30 0.84
CA ALA A 33 -16.12 11.58 0.15
C ALA A 33 -17.11 12.63 0.66
N GLU A 34 -18.37 12.27 0.89
CA GLU A 34 -19.41 13.16 1.45
C GLU A 34 -19.06 13.62 2.87
N ALA A 35 -18.40 12.78 3.64
CA ALA A 35 -17.87 13.12 4.96
C ALA A 35 -16.64 14.07 4.91
N GLY A 36 -16.22 14.49 3.73
CA GLY A 36 -15.05 15.36 3.54
C GLY A 36 -13.71 14.67 3.79
N SER A 37 -13.69 13.33 3.79
CA SER A 37 -12.46 12.55 3.95
C SER A 37 -11.98 11.98 2.62
N ALA A 38 -10.66 11.92 2.45
CA ALA A 38 -10.01 11.19 1.36
C ALA A 38 -9.53 9.79 1.78
N VAL A 39 -9.84 9.37 3.02
CA VAL A 39 -9.27 8.18 3.62
C VAL A 39 -10.34 7.39 4.37
N SER A 40 -10.48 6.11 4.03
CA SER A 40 -11.26 5.14 4.80
C SER A 40 -10.36 4.42 5.81
N ALA A 41 -10.61 4.62 7.09
CA ALA A 41 -9.90 3.92 8.16
C ALA A 41 -10.13 2.40 8.10
N GLN A 42 -11.34 1.96 7.76
CA GLN A 42 -11.69 0.56 7.60
C GLN A 42 -10.90 -0.10 6.47
N SER A 43 -10.85 0.54 5.30
CA SER A 43 -10.07 0.03 4.16
C SER A 43 -8.58 -0.01 4.46
N GLN A 44 -8.05 1.01 5.16
CA GLN A 44 -6.64 1.02 5.57
C GLN A 44 -6.31 -0.12 6.55
N ALA A 45 -7.15 -0.36 7.54
CA ALA A 45 -6.94 -1.43 8.51
C ALA A 45 -6.92 -2.80 7.82
N ALA A 46 -7.88 -3.05 6.93
CA ALA A 46 -7.96 -4.30 6.18
C ALA A 46 -6.76 -4.53 5.24
N LEU A 47 -6.28 -3.48 4.59
CA LEU A 47 -5.07 -3.57 3.76
C LEU A 47 -3.80 -3.79 4.62
N ALA A 48 -3.79 -3.26 5.85
CA ALA A 48 -2.70 -3.51 6.79
C ALA A 48 -2.65 -4.97 7.25
N GLU A 49 -3.79 -5.62 7.43
CA GLU A 49 -3.86 -7.07 7.73
C GLU A 49 -3.27 -7.94 6.62
N LEU A 50 -3.33 -7.49 5.37
CA LEU A 50 -2.64 -8.12 4.23
C LEU A 50 -1.14 -7.78 4.15
N GLY A 51 -0.63 -6.95 5.05
CA GLY A 51 0.78 -6.52 5.06
C GLY A 51 1.13 -5.47 3.99
N LEU A 52 0.16 -4.87 3.32
CA LEU A 52 0.40 -3.93 2.22
C LEU A 52 1.15 -2.66 2.62
N PRO A 53 1.07 -2.12 3.85
CA PRO A 53 1.95 -1.02 4.27
C PRO A 53 3.43 -1.35 4.16
N GLY A 54 3.81 -2.61 4.35
CA GLY A 54 5.17 -3.11 4.24
C GLY A 54 5.52 -3.77 2.91
N LEU A 55 4.70 -3.59 1.87
CA LEU A 55 4.86 -4.29 0.60
C LEU A 55 6.28 -4.20 0.04
N VAL A 56 6.82 -2.99 -0.06
CA VAL A 56 8.17 -2.72 -0.59
C VAL A 56 9.24 -2.60 0.50
N VAL A 57 8.87 -2.69 1.76
CA VAL A 57 9.83 -2.66 2.88
C VAL A 57 10.57 -3.99 2.91
N PRO A 58 11.92 -3.98 3.05
CA PRO A 58 12.69 -5.21 3.17
C PRO A 58 12.23 -6.10 4.33
N GLU A 59 12.35 -7.41 4.18
CA GLU A 59 12.01 -8.39 5.23
C GLU A 59 12.80 -8.15 6.53
N ALA A 60 14.07 -7.69 6.42
CA ALA A 60 14.90 -7.32 7.57
C ALA A 60 14.27 -6.22 8.44
N HIS A 61 13.35 -5.44 7.91
CA HIS A 61 12.59 -4.40 8.61
C HIS A 61 11.10 -4.75 8.80
N GLY A 62 10.76 -6.02 8.68
CA GLY A 62 9.40 -6.51 8.91
C GLY A 62 8.43 -6.33 7.74
N GLY A 63 8.93 -6.00 6.55
CA GLY A 63 8.14 -5.88 5.33
C GLY A 63 8.04 -7.18 4.53
N LEU A 64 7.39 -7.11 3.37
CA LEU A 64 7.23 -8.23 2.45
C LEU A 64 8.39 -8.34 1.43
N GLY A 65 9.23 -7.33 1.32
CA GLY A 65 10.38 -7.32 0.41
C GLY A 65 10.01 -7.40 -1.08
N MET A 66 8.80 -7.02 -1.43
CA MET A 66 8.30 -7.06 -2.81
C MET A 66 8.82 -5.87 -3.63
N GLY A 67 8.72 -5.99 -4.94
CA GLY A 67 9.22 -4.98 -5.86
C GLY A 67 8.19 -3.93 -6.27
N LEU A 68 8.65 -2.96 -7.08
CA LEU A 68 7.80 -1.90 -7.61
C LEU A 68 6.71 -2.44 -8.55
N LEU A 69 6.99 -3.53 -9.28
CA LEU A 69 6.00 -4.17 -10.14
C LEU A 69 4.82 -4.71 -9.31
N ASP A 70 5.11 -5.33 -8.17
CA ASP A 70 4.07 -5.83 -7.26
C ASP A 70 3.24 -4.67 -6.68
N ALA A 71 3.90 -3.57 -6.34
CA ALA A 71 3.22 -2.34 -5.91
C ALA A 71 2.30 -1.78 -7.02
N THR A 72 2.70 -1.88 -8.28
CA THR A 72 1.87 -1.47 -9.43
C THR A 72 0.63 -2.35 -9.56
N VAL A 73 0.76 -3.66 -9.34
CA VAL A 73 -0.38 -4.59 -9.33
C VAL A 73 -1.40 -4.20 -8.27
N VAL A 74 -0.94 -3.93 -7.04
CA VAL A 74 -1.81 -3.46 -5.95
C VAL A 74 -2.44 -2.11 -6.27
N ALA A 75 -1.65 -1.15 -6.76
CA ALA A 75 -2.14 0.18 -7.13
C ALA A 75 -3.23 0.12 -8.21
N THR A 76 -3.10 -0.79 -9.17
CA THR A 76 -4.11 -1.02 -10.21
C THR A 76 -5.43 -1.48 -9.59
N ALA A 77 -5.40 -2.50 -8.73
CA ALA A 77 -6.59 -3.00 -8.05
C ALA A 77 -7.27 -1.93 -7.17
N LEU A 78 -6.47 -1.12 -6.45
CA LEU A 78 -6.98 0.00 -5.65
C LEU A 78 -7.63 1.08 -6.53
N GLY A 79 -7.01 1.39 -7.68
CA GLY A 79 -7.54 2.37 -8.63
C GLY A 79 -8.84 1.92 -9.28
N GLU A 80 -8.95 0.67 -9.71
CA GLU A 80 -10.17 0.09 -10.27
C GLU A 80 -11.36 0.13 -9.28
N ALA A 81 -11.07 -0.03 -8.00
CA ALA A 81 -12.07 0.06 -6.94
C ALA A 81 -12.32 1.50 -6.44
N VAL A 82 -11.60 2.49 -6.95
CA VAL A 82 -11.61 3.87 -6.44
C VAL A 82 -11.39 3.90 -4.92
N ALA A 83 -10.51 3.05 -4.42
CA ALA A 83 -10.32 2.85 -2.98
C ALA A 83 -9.79 4.12 -2.32
N PRO A 84 -10.44 4.64 -1.26
CA PRO A 84 -10.03 5.87 -0.58
C PRO A 84 -8.85 5.60 0.37
N VAL A 85 -7.71 5.28 -0.20
CA VAL A 85 -6.46 5.00 0.53
C VAL A 85 -5.27 5.63 -0.21
N PRO A 86 -4.39 6.36 0.47
CA PRO A 86 -3.24 7.03 -0.13
C PRO A 86 -2.05 6.06 -0.25
N PHE A 87 -2.21 4.97 -0.98
CA PHE A 87 -1.25 3.87 -1.07
C PHE A 87 0.09 4.31 -1.68
N ALA A 88 0.07 4.96 -2.85
CA ALA A 88 1.28 5.29 -3.58
C ALA A 88 2.27 6.13 -2.75
N ALA A 89 1.80 7.23 -2.14
CA ALA A 89 2.65 8.11 -1.37
C ALA A 89 3.17 7.46 -0.08
N ARG A 90 2.27 6.79 0.66
CA ARG A 90 2.58 6.25 2.00
C ARG A 90 3.32 4.93 1.97
N ASN A 91 2.91 4.04 1.09
CA ASN A 91 3.34 2.64 1.13
C ASN A 91 4.34 2.28 0.03
N VAL A 92 4.56 3.18 -0.92
CA VAL A 92 5.53 2.98 -2.01
C VAL A 92 6.60 4.08 -1.99
N MET A 93 6.23 5.34 -2.21
CA MET A 93 7.20 6.42 -2.37
C MET A 93 8.01 6.68 -1.09
N ALA A 94 7.34 6.75 0.06
CA ALA A 94 8.01 7.04 1.33
C ALA A 94 9.02 5.94 1.73
N PRO A 95 8.67 4.65 1.76
CA PRO A 95 9.65 3.62 2.07
C PRO A 95 10.76 3.51 1.03
N LEU A 96 10.47 3.66 -0.26
CA LEU A 96 11.51 3.65 -1.30
C LEU A 96 12.49 4.83 -1.15
N ALA A 97 12.02 6.02 -0.79
CA ALA A 97 12.89 7.16 -0.52
C ALA A 97 13.82 6.91 0.67
N LEU A 98 13.31 6.29 1.75
CA LEU A 98 14.13 5.90 2.90
C LEU A 98 15.15 4.81 2.55
N ILE A 99 14.78 3.83 1.74
CA ILE A 99 15.68 2.77 1.28
C ILE A 99 16.78 3.35 0.40
N ALA A 100 16.44 4.27 -0.50
CA ALA A 100 17.39 4.84 -1.47
C ALA A 100 18.33 5.87 -0.87
N ALA A 101 17.86 6.68 0.09
CA ALA A 101 18.59 7.87 0.56
C ALA A 101 18.62 8.04 2.08
N GLY A 102 17.90 7.23 2.83
CA GLY A 102 17.92 7.28 4.29
C GLY A 102 19.20 6.66 4.87
N SER A 103 19.68 7.19 5.99
CA SER A 103 20.75 6.56 6.77
C SER A 103 20.27 5.22 7.36
N GLU A 104 21.22 4.36 7.75
CA GLU A 104 20.88 3.10 8.44
C GLU A 104 20.02 3.34 9.70
N ALA A 105 20.32 4.38 10.47
CA ALA A 105 19.55 4.76 11.65
C ALA A 105 18.11 5.18 11.28
N GLN A 106 17.93 5.95 10.21
CA GLN A 106 16.61 6.35 9.73
C GLN A 106 15.82 5.14 9.20
N GLN A 107 16.45 4.26 8.45
CA GLN A 107 15.82 3.04 7.96
C GLN A 107 15.40 2.13 9.13
N ALA A 108 16.28 1.90 10.09
CA ALA A 108 15.98 1.08 11.27
C ALA A 108 14.87 1.67 12.14
N GLN A 109 14.76 3.00 12.21
CA GLN A 109 13.73 3.70 12.98
C GLN A 109 12.37 3.66 12.29
N TRP A 110 12.32 3.89 10.97
CA TRP A 110 11.07 4.21 10.28
C TRP A 110 10.49 3.05 9.47
N LEU A 111 11.32 2.23 8.81
CA LEU A 111 10.82 1.16 7.94
C LEU A 111 9.98 0.12 8.69
N PRO A 112 10.36 -0.34 9.90
CA PRO A 112 9.51 -1.27 10.67
C PRO A 112 8.16 -0.67 11.03
N ARG A 113 8.12 0.62 11.38
CA ARG A 113 6.89 1.31 11.74
C ARG A 113 5.98 1.58 10.55
N ILE A 114 6.57 1.80 9.36
CA ILE A 114 5.82 1.87 8.10
C ILE A 114 5.20 0.49 7.80
N ALA A 115 5.99 -0.57 7.89
CA ALA A 115 5.52 -1.93 7.63
C ALA A 115 4.39 -2.35 8.57
N ALA A 116 4.45 -1.95 9.82
CA ALA A 116 3.40 -2.18 10.82
C ALA A 116 2.16 -1.27 10.64
N GLY A 117 2.21 -0.27 9.75
CA GLY A 117 1.11 0.69 9.57
C GLY A 117 0.96 1.71 10.70
N GLU A 118 1.96 1.82 11.58
CA GLU A 118 1.92 2.70 12.77
C GLU A 118 2.13 4.17 12.44
N VAL A 119 2.83 4.46 11.35
CA VAL A 119 3.17 5.82 10.95
C VAL A 119 2.64 6.14 9.56
N ARG A 120 2.38 7.42 9.34
CA ARG A 120 1.88 7.94 8.07
C ARG A 120 2.84 8.98 7.54
N PHE A 121 3.37 8.75 6.36
CA PHE A 121 4.23 9.68 5.65
C PHE A 121 3.49 10.37 4.52
N GLY A 122 3.79 11.64 4.32
CA GLY A 122 3.50 12.37 3.09
C GLY A 122 4.79 12.53 2.29
N VAL A 123 4.68 12.59 0.98
CA VAL A 123 5.82 12.84 0.08
C VAL A 123 5.54 14.12 -0.70
N GLY A 124 6.43 15.08 -0.58
CA GLY A 124 6.45 16.29 -1.40
C GLY A 124 7.57 16.19 -2.43
N VAL A 125 7.23 16.45 -3.70
CA VAL A 125 8.20 16.50 -4.80
C VAL A 125 8.21 17.89 -5.38
N ASN A 126 9.39 18.49 -5.45
CA ASN A 126 9.62 19.80 -6.07
C ASN A 126 10.30 19.65 -7.42
#